data_11309d3f785fe84e7373800c6535c4e7
#
_entry.id   11309d3f785fe84e7373800c6535c4e7
#
_cell.length_a   1.000
_cell.length_b   1.000
_cell.length_c   1.000
_cell.angle_alpha   90.00
_cell.angle_beta   90.00
_cell.angle_gamma   90.00
#
_symmetry.space_group_name_H-M   'P 1'
#
loop_
_entity.id
_entity.type
_entity.pdbx_description
1 polymer ?
#
loop_
_entity_poly.entity_id
_entity_poly.type
_entity_poly.pdbx_seq_one_letter_code
_entity_poly.pdbx_strand_id
1 'polypeptide(L)'
;MAAATLSFGPEREAEPAKEARVVGSELVDTYTVYVIQVTDGNHEWTIKHRYSDFHDLHEKLVAERKIDKSLLPPKKIIGKNSRSLVEKRERDLEVYLQTLLTTFPDVAPRVLAHFLHFHLYEVNGVTAALAEELFEKGEQLLGAGEVFAIRPLQLYAITEQLQQGKPTCASGDAKTDLGHILDFTCRLKYLKVSGTEGPFGTSNIKEQLLPFDLSIFKSLHQVEISHCDAKHIRGLVTSKPTLATMSVRFSATYTSSMLIYAPALHRSTW
;
A
#
# COMPACT_ATOMS: atom_id res chain seq x y z
N MET A 1 -22.94 -31.71 36.67
CA MET A 1 -23.12 -30.73 35.60
C MET A 1 -21.93 -29.80 35.62
N ALA A 2 -20.99 -29.99 34.74
CA ALA A 2 -19.80 -29.16 34.63
C ALA A 2 -20.06 -28.09 33.56
N ALA A 3 -19.99 -26.82 33.94
CA ALA A 3 -20.10 -25.71 33.03
C ALA A 3 -18.81 -25.59 32.20
N ALA A 4 -18.94 -25.74 30.90
CA ALA A 4 -17.85 -25.49 29.98
C ALA A 4 -17.58 -23.99 29.90
N THR A 5 -16.44 -23.56 30.42
CA THR A 5 -15.92 -22.21 30.25
C THR A 5 -15.43 -22.05 28.83
N LEU A 6 -16.16 -21.28 28.00
CA LEU A 6 -15.70 -20.85 26.69
C LEU A 6 -14.53 -19.89 26.90
N SER A 7 -13.32 -20.33 26.63
CA SER A 7 -12.15 -19.45 26.52
C SER A 7 -12.27 -18.66 25.22
N PHE A 8 -12.55 -17.35 25.34
CA PHE A 8 -12.35 -16.41 24.25
C PHE A 8 -10.86 -16.40 23.90
N GLY A 9 -10.54 -16.61 22.63
CA GLY A 9 -9.18 -16.44 22.10
C GLY A 9 -8.68 -15.01 22.33
N PRO A 10 -7.37 -14.75 22.19
CA PRO A 10 -6.80 -13.45 22.47
C PRO A 10 -7.54 -12.38 21.68
N GLU A 11 -8.07 -11.37 22.39
CA GLU A 11 -8.61 -10.16 21.80
C GLU A 11 -7.54 -9.59 20.87
N ARG A 12 -7.82 -9.47 19.57
CA ARG A 12 -6.97 -8.72 18.65
C ARG A 12 -6.93 -7.30 19.19
N GLU A 13 -5.75 -6.83 19.55
CA GLU A 13 -5.53 -5.41 19.79
C GLU A 13 -6.09 -4.65 18.58
N ALA A 14 -6.95 -3.66 18.84
CA ALA A 14 -7.51 -2.84 17.79
C ALA A 14 -6.36 -2.21 16.99
N GLU A 15 -6.32 -2.44 15.69
CA GLU A 15 -5.32 -1.80 14.84
C GLU A 15 -5.39 -0.29 15.09
N PRO A 16 -4.22 0.39 15.23
CA PRO A 16 -4.19 1.82 15.46
C PRO A 16 -4.94 2.53 14.33
N ALA A 17 -5.86 3.42 14.71
CA ALA A 17 -6.66 4.17 13.75
C ALA A 17 -5.74 5.00 12.83
N LYS A 18 -6.10 5.07 11.54
CA LYS A 18 -5.41 5.94 10.58
C LYS A 18 -5.56 7.40 11.00
N GLU A 19 -4.49 8.16 10.90
CA GLU A 19 -4.46 9.59 11.22
C GLU A 19 -3.98 10.42 10.02
N ALA A 20 -4.48 11.65 9.92
CA ALA A 20 -3.97 12.65 8.99
C ALA A 20 -3.85 13.99 9.72
N ARG A 21 -2.64 14.51 9.83
CA ARG A 21 -2.33 15.77 10.50
C ARG A 21 -1.83 16.80 9.52
N VAL A 22 -2.28 18.03 9.64
CA VAL A 22 -1.71 19.15 8.88
C VAL A 22 -0.55 19.72 9.69
N VAL A 23 0.67 19.33 9.33
CA VAL A 23 1.89 19.65 10.09
C VAL A 23 2.50 21.01 9.71
N GLY A 24 1.95 21.67 8.71
CA GLY A 24 2.37 23.02 8.30
C GLY A 24 1.89 23.38 6.91
N SER A 25 2.36 24.51 6.43
CA SER A 25 2.07 25.00 5.10
C SER A 25 3.26 25.71 4.48
N GLU A 26 3.31 25.73 3.16
CA GLU A 26 4.33 26.39 2.36
C GLU A 26 3.66 27.34 1.37
N LEU A 27 4.26 28.51 1.16
CA LEU A 27 3.84 29.39 0.08
C LEU A 27 4.61 29.01 -1.18
N VAL A 28 3.89 28.55 -2.21
CA VAL A 28 4.45 28.23 -3.51
C VAL A 28 3.89 29.24 -4.50
N ASP A 29 4.76 30.08 -5.04
CA ASP A 29 4.37 31.22 -5.90
C ASP A 29 3.30 32.11 -5.24
N THR A 30 2.03 31.93 -5.64
CA THR A 30 0.90 32.77 -5.19
C THR A 30 -0.14 32.01 -4.37
N TYR A 31 0.09 30.71 -4.06
CA TYR A 31 -0.86 29.89 -3.32
C TYR A 31 -0.21 29.13 -2.16
N THR A 32 -1.02 28.84 -1.16
CA THR A 32 -0.60 28.06 0.01
C THR A 32 -0.80 26.57 -0.27
N VAL A 33 0.24 25.78 0.00
CA VAL A 33 0.23 24.32 0.00
C VAL A 33 0.30 23.82 1.43
N TYR A 34 -0.62 22.97 1.83
CA TYR A 34 -0.67 22.35 3.15
C TYR A 34 0.11 21.05 3.13
N VAL A 35 0.98 20.89 4.10
CA VAL A 35 1.79 19.67 4.30
C VAL A 35 1.03 18.77 5.26
N ILE A 36 0.68 17.57 4.79
CA ILE A 36 -0.14 16.61 5.53
C ILE A 36 0.72 15.39 5.82
N GLN A 37 0.85 15.04 7.08
CA GLN A 37 1.42 13.78 7.53
C GLN A 37 0.28 12.77 7.72
N VAL A 38 0.38 11.64 7.04
CA VAL A 38 -0.56 10.52 7.15
C VAL A 38 0.12 9.38 7.86
N THR A 39 -0.57 8.78 8.83
CA THR A 39 -0.08 7.65 9.63
C THR A 39 -1.05 6.48 9.53
N ASP A 40 -0.52 5.28 9.29
CA ASP A 40 -1.24 4.02 9.30
C ASP A 40 -0.37 2.97 10.03
N GLY A 41 -0.71 2.67 11.27
CA GLY A 41 0.13 1.84 12.14
C GLY A 41 1.52 2.45 12.34
N ASN A 42 2.55 1.73 11.91
CA ASN A 42 3.95 2.18 11.98
C ASN A 42 4.42 2.90 10.71
N HIS A 43 3.57 2.98 9.70
CA HIS A 43 3.87 3.63 8.44
C HIS A 43 3.42 5.09 8.45
N GLU A 44 4.31 5.97 8.05
CA GLU A 44 4.04 7.39 7.91
C GLU A 44 4.52 7.87 6.53
N TRP A 45 3.77 8.79 5.94
CA TRP A 45 4.18 9.48 4.72
C TRP A 45 3.66 10.90 4.68
N THR A 46 4.27 11.73 3.85
CA THR A 46 3.92 13.13 3.70
C THR A 46 3.37 13.40 2.30
N ILE A 47 2.27 14.13 2.26
CA ILE A 47 1.64 14.59 1.02
C ILE A 47 1.44 16.11 1.09
N LYS A 48 1.26 16.73 -0.07
CA LYS A 48 1.07 18.18 -0.18
C LYS A 48 -0.13 18.48 -1.07
N HIS A 49 -1.05 19.28 -0.54
CA HIS A 49 -2.25 19.72 -1.25
C HIS A 49 -2.53 21.21 -1.03
N ARG A 50 -3.03 21.88 -2.06
CA ARG A 50 -3.60 23.21 -1.94
C ARG A 50 -5.10 23.14 -1.61
N TYR A 51 -5.68 24.23 -1.15
CA TYR A 51 -7.10 24.24 -0.76
C TYR A 51 -8.06 23.81 -1.89
N SER A 52 -7.75 24.12 -3.16
CA SER A 52 -8.56 23.66 -4.29
C SER A 52 -8.63 22.13 -4.40
N ASP A 53 -7.57 21.43 -4.04
CA ASP A 53 -7.55 19.98 -4.12
C ASP A 53 -8.48 19.36 -3.05
N PHE A 54 -8.56 19.98 -1.86
CA PHE A 54 -9.57 19.62 -0.85
C PHE A 54 -10.99 19.90 -1.33
N HIS A 55 -11.20 21.01 -2.04
CA HIS A 55 -12.50 21.35 -2.59
C HIS A 55 -12.93 20.32 -3.65
N ASP A 56 -12.04 19.96 -4.56
CA ASP A 56 -12.31 18.95 -5.59
C ASP A 56 -12.60 17.57 -4.99
N LEU A 57 -11.85 17.17 -3.95
CA LEU A 57 -12.13 15.97 -3.17
C LEU A 57 -13.54 16.03 -2.57
N HIS A 58 -13.85 17.15 -1.90
CA HIS A 58 -15.11 17.35 -1.21
C HIS A 58 -16.30 17.28 -2.17
N GLU A 59 -16.23 17.98 -3.31
CA GLU A 59 -17.30 17.94 -4.32
C GLU A 59 -17.58 16.52 -4.83
N LYS A 60 -16.53 15.74 -5.09
CA LYS A 60 -16.67 14.34 -5.51
C LYS A 60 -17.33 13.48 -4.44
N LEU A 61 -16.90 13.60 -3.17
CA LEU A 61 -17.50 12.84 -2.07
C LEU A 61 -18.96 13.23 -1.81
N VAL A 62 -19.31 14.50 -1.94
CA VAL A 62 -20.70 15.00 -1.83
C VAL A 62 -21.55 14.49 -3.00
N ALA A 63 -21.02 14.53 -4.23
CA ALA A 63 -21.74 14.01 -5.41
C ALA A 63 -22.08 12.52 -5.28
N GLU A 64 -21.17 11.74 -4.68
CA GLU A 64 -21.39 10.32 -4.37
C GLU A 64 -22.28 10.12 -3.11
N ARG A 65 -22.79 11.20 -2.49
CA ARG A 65 -23.62 11.19 -1.27
C ARG A 65 -22.95 10.50 -0.08
N LYS A 66 -21.64 10.56 0.00
CA LYS A 66 -20.86 9.91 1.07
C LYS A 66 -20.65 10.81 2.28
N ILE A 67 -20.73 12.14 2.11
CA ILE A 67 -20.52 13.13 3.17
C ILE A 67 -21.48 14.33 3.03
N ASP A 68 -21.60 15.09 4.12
CA ASP A 68 -22.39 16.33 4.16
C ASP A 68 -21.64 17.49 3.47
N LYS A 69 -22.41 18.33 2.77
CA LYS A 69 -21.91 19.51 2.05
C LYS A 69 -21.25 20.56 2.93
N SER A 70 -21.59 20.61 4.21
CA SER A 70 -21.08 21.61 5.16
C SER A 70 -19.75 21.21 5.82
N LEU A 71 -19.25 19.99 5.56
CA LEU A 71 -18.10 19.44 6.26
C LEU A 71 -16.79 20.18 5.95
N LEU A 72 -16.61 20.63 4.69
CA LEU A 72 -15.39 21.38 4.32
C LEU A 72 -15.50 22.85 4.71
N PRO A 73 -14.49 23.43 5.39
CA PRO A 73 -14.45 24.87 5.67
C PRO A 73 -14.56 25.71 4.40
N PRO A 74 -15.36 26.81 4.42
CA PRO A 74 -15.63 27.59 3.23
C PRO A 74 -14.38 28.33 2.70
N LYS A 75 -14.34 28.53 1.38
CA LYS A 75 -13.27 29.29 0.72
C LYS A 75 -13.41 30.78 1.07
N LYS A 76 -12.42 31.33 1.79
CA LYS A 76 -12.31 32.77 2.01
C LYS A 76 -11.52 33.40 0.86
N ILE A 77 -12.08 34.48 0.29
CA ILE A 77 -11.51 35.17 -0.89
C ILE A 77 -10.53 36.26 -0.47
N ILE A 78 -10.82 36.97 0.65
CA ILE A 78 -10.03 38.11 1.12
C ILE A 78 -9.05 37.66 2.21
N GLY A 79 -7.80 38.13 2.13
CA GLY A 79 -6.76 37.82 3.12
C GLY A 79 -6.29 36.38 3.15
N LYS A 80 -6.49 35.61 2.07
CA LYS A 80 -6.24 34.19 1.97
C LYS A 80 -4.83 33.70 2.37
N ASN A 81 -3.85 34.62 2.33
CA ASN A 81 -2.46 34.33 2.69
C ASN A 81 -2.05 34.97 4.02
N SER A 82 -2.99 35.56 4.79
CA SER A 82 -2.65 36.04 6.12
C SER A 82 -2.31 34.88 7.04
N ARG A 83 -1.27 35.04 7.87
CA ARG A 83 -0.76 33.95 8.75
C ARG A 83 -1.88 33.38 9.64
N SER A 84 -2.67 34.22 10.27
CA SER A 84 -3.77 33.80 11.15
C SER A 84 -4.84 32.96 10.41
N LEU A 85 -5.13 33.33 9.15
CA LEU A 85 -6.08 32.57 8.34
C LEU A 85 -5.51 31.23 7.90
N VAL A 86 -4.23 31.18 7.55
CA VAL A 86 -3.53 29.94 7.17
C VAL A 86 -3.51 28.98 8.37
N GLU A 87 -3.08 29.45 9.55
CA GLU A 87 -3.06 28.63 10.78
C GLU A 87 -4.46 28.14 11.20
N LYS A 88 -5.50 28.96 11.03
CA LYS A 88 -6.87 28.52 11.26
C LYS A 88 -7.27 27.42 10.25
N ARG A 89 -6.94 27.62 8.99
CA ARG A 89 -7.28 26.65 7.93
C ARG A 89 -6.54 25.33 8.10
N GLU A 90 -5.29 25.34 8.55
CA GLU A 90 -4.53 24.13 8.90
C GLU A 90 -5.34 23.27 9.89
N ARG A 91 -5.81 23.87 10.99
CA ARG A 91 -6.65 23.18 11.99
C ARG A 91 -7.98 22.70 11.41
N ASP A 92 -8.67 23.55 10.66
CA ASP A 92 -9.97 23.21 10.07
C ASP A 92 -9.85 22.07 9.05
N LEU A 93 -8.77 22.06 8.24
CA LEU A 93 -8.50 20.98 7.28
C LEU A 93 -8.07 19.67 7.96
N GLU A 94 -7.33 19.74 9.07
CA GLU A 94 -7.01 18.57 9.88
C GLU A 94 -8.28 17.93 10.43
N VAL A 95 -9.18 18.70 11.03
CA VAL A 95 -10.49 18.23 11.51
C VAL A 95 -11.29 17.59 10.37
N TYR A 96 -11.28 18.21 9.18
CA TYR A 96 -11.93 17.66 7.98
C TYR A 96 -11.37 16.28 7.63
N LEU A 97 -10.06 16.13 7.53
CA LEU A 97 -9.41 14.85 7.20
C LEU A 97 -9.67 13.78 8.25
N GLN A 98 -9.56 14.13 9.55
CA GLN A 98 -9.87 13.20 10.64
C GLN A 98 -11.32 12.72 10.60
N THR A 99 -12.25 13.64 10.29
CA THR A 99 -13.66 13.28 10.13
C THR A 99 -13.86 12.30 8.97
N LEU A 100 -13.17 12.51 7.84
CA LEU A 100 -13.24 11.56 6.71
C LEU A 100 -12.67 10.18 7.10
N LEU A 101 -11.53 10.12 7.77
CA LEU A 101 -10.92 8.85 8.20
C LEU A 101 -11.81 8.12 9.21
N THR A 102 -12.47 8.84 10.12
CA THR A 102 -13.44 8.26 11.06
C THR A 102 -14.70 7.78 10.35
N THR A 103 -15.13 8.47 9.28
CA THR A 103 -16.31 8.09 8.49
C THR A 103 -16.05 6.83 7.66
N PHE A 104 -14.80 6.61 7.22
CA PHE A 104 -14.39 5.50 6.38
C PHE A 104 -13.23 4.70 7.04
N PRO A 105 -13.48 4.01 8.16
CA PRO A 105 -12.40 3.39 8.94
C PRO A 105 -11.73 2.21 8.23
N ASP A 106 -12.50 1.38 7.52
CA ASP A 106 -11.98 0.16 6.89
C ASP A 106 -11.49 0.39 5.47
N VAL A 107 -12.35 0.91 4.60
CA VAL A 107 -12.06 1.13 3.17
C VAL A 107 -12.44 2.54 2.78
N ALA A 108 -11.43 3.34 2.45
CA ALA A 108 -11.64 4.69 1.97
C ALA A 108 -12.23 4.70 0.55
N PRO A 109 -13.17 5.63 0.24
CA PRO A 109 -13.57 5.88 -1.14
C PRO A 109 -12.36 6.14 -2.03
N ARG A 110 -12.41 5.68 -3.30
CA ARG A 110 -11.30 5.78 -4.23
C ARG A 110 -10.70 7.20 -4.32
N VAL A 111 -11.55 8.22 -4.36
CA VAL A 111 -11.11 9.62 -4.44
C VAL A 111 -10.35 10.06 -3.18
N LEU A 112 -10.75 9.60 -1.99
CA LEU A 112 -10.05 9.85 -0.74
C LEU A 112 -8.75 9.05 -0.66
N ALA A 113 -8.78 7.78 -1.06
CA ALA A 113 -7.58 6.93 -1.10
C ALA A 113 -6.49 7.53 -2.01
N HIS A 114 -6.87 8.06 -3.17
CA HIS A 114 -5.95 8.79 -4.05
C HIS A 114 -5.44 10.08 -3.45
N PHE A 115 -6.32 10.88 -2.85
CA PHE A 115 -5.94 12.13 -2.19
C PHE A 115 -4.92 11.91 -1.07
N LEU A 116 -5.10 10.86 -0.26
CA LEU A 116 -4.20 10.49 0.83
C LEU A 116 -3.01 9.62 0.41
N HIS A 117 -2.85 9.34 -0.87
CA HIS A 117 -1.84 8.45 -1.43
C HIS A 117 -1.85 7.01 -0.87
N PHE A 118 -3.01 6.50 -0.46
CA PHE A 118 -3.18 5.12 0.01
C PHE A 118 -2.78 4.09 -1.04
N HIS A 119 -3.01 4.39 -2.32
CA HIS A 119 -2.60 3.54 -3.44
C HIS A 119 -1.08 3.32 -3.54
N LEU A 120 -0.27 4.14 -2.83
CA LEU A 120 1.20 4.03 -2.79
C LEU A 120 1.71 3.42 -1.48
N TYR A 121 1.03 3.60 -0.36
CA TYR A 121 1.59 3.33 0.96
C TYR A 121 0.72 2.49 1.90
N GLU A 122 -0.58 2.42 1.69
CA GLU A 122 -1.54 1.75 2.57
C GLU A 122 -1.96 0.38 1.98
N VAL A 123 -2.09 -0.65 2.84
CA VAL A 123 -2.31 -2.04 2.42
C VAL A 123 -3.50 -2.21 1.48
N ASN A 124 -4.67 -1.70 1.85
CA ASN A 124 -5.88 -1.84 1.02
C ASN A 124 -5.78 -1.03 -0.28
N GLY A 125 -5.21 0.18 -0.21
CA GLY A 125 -5.03 1.04 -1.37
C GLY A 125 -4.02 0.47 -2.37
N VAL A 126 -2.90 -0.05 -1.89
CA VAL A 126 -1.87 -0.69 -2.72
C VAL A 126 -2.42 -1.93 -3.43
N THR A 127 -3.12 -2.80 -2.70
CA THR A 127 -3.72 -4.01 -3.28
C THR A 127 -4.83 -3.69 -4.26
N ALA A 128 -5.69 -2.72 -3.97
CA ALA A 128 -6.76 -2.29 -4.87
C ALA A 128 -6.20 -1.72 -6.18
N ALA A 129 -5.17 -0.88 -6.11
CA ALA A 129 -4.52 -0.31 -7.29
C ALA A 129 -3.87 -1.39 -8.17
N LEU A 130 -3.18 -2.35 -7.54
CA LEU A 130 -2.57 -3.48 -8.26
C LEU A 130 -3.63 -4.40 -8.87
N ALA A 131 -4.71 -4.70 -8.17
CA ALA A 131 -5.81 -5.51 -8.67
C ALA A 131 -6.46 -4.88 -9.90
N GLU A 132 -6.71 -3.57 -9.88
CA GLU A 132 -7.27 -2.84 -11.01
C GLU A 132 -6.32 -2.85 -12.22
N GLU A 133 -5.03 -2.64 -12.01
CA GLU A 133 -4.02 -2.74 -13.08
C GLU A 133 -4.01 -4.12 -13.73
N LEU A 134 -4.04 -5.17 -12.91
CA LEU A 134 -4.03 -6.54 -13.42
C LEU A 134 -5.37 -6.97 -14.03
N PHE A 135 -6.49 -6.43 -13.57
CA PHE A 135 -7.78 -6.58 -14.23
C PHE A 135 -7.74 -6.02 -15.67
N GLU A 136 -7.12 -4.86 -15.85
CA GLU A 136 -7.07 -4.19 -17.16
C GLU A 136 -5.99 -4.78 -18.09
N LYS A 137 -4.83 -5.17 -17.56
CA LYS A 137 -3.63 -5.50 -18.35
C LYS A 137 -3.09 -6.90 -18.10
N GLY A 138 -3.61 -7.66 -17.13
CA GLY A 138 -3.03 -8.91 -16.69
C GLY A 138 -2.88 -9.94 -17.81
N GLU A 139 -3.90 -10.14 -18.64
CA GLU A 139 -3.84 -11.08 -19.77
C GLU A 139 -2.80 -10.66 -20.82
N GLN A 140 -2.68 -9.37 -21.10
CA GLN A 140 -1.66 -8.85 -22.02
C GLN A 140 -0.25 -9.09 -21.46
N LEU A 141 -0.02 -8.83 -20.17
CA LEU A 141 1.27 -9.04 -19.49
C LEU A 141 1.67 -10.52 -19.49
N LEU A 142 0.72 -11.42 -19.18
CA LEU A 142 0.98 -12.86 -19.23
C LEU A 142 1.27 -13.35 -20.66
N GLY A 143 0.52 -12.83 -21.62
CA GLY A 143 0.69 -13.20 -23.05
C GLY A 143 2.02 -12.70 -23.63
N ALA A 144 2.54 -11.58 -23.17
CA ALA A 144 3.83 -11.03 -23.61
C ALA A 144 5.01 -11.90 -23.13
N GLY A 145 4.85 -12.66 -22.03
CA GLY A 145 5.91 -13.48 -21.48
C GLY A 145 7.11 -12.70 -20.96
N GLU A 146 6.92 -11.43 -20.64
CA GLU A 146 7.96 -10.55 -20.12
C GLU A 146 8.12 -10.72 -18.60
N VAL A 147 9.22 -10.19 -18.07
CA VAL A 147 9.47 -10.16 -16.64
C VAL A 147 8.55 -9.15 -15.97
N PHE A 148 7.69 -9.62 -15.08
CA PHE A 148 6.83 -8.75 -14.29
C PHE A 148 7.60 -8.20 -13.08
N ALA A 149 7.66 -6.88 -12.96
CA ALA A 149 8.30 -6.22 -11.84
C ALA A 149 7.27 -5.87 -10.76
N ILE A 150 7.55 -6.28 -9.52
CA ILE A 150 6.74 -5.96 -8.35
C ILE A 150 7.63 -5.43 -7.22
N ARG A 151 7.09 -4.56 -6.39
CA ARG A 151 7.82 -4.01 -5.24
C ARG A 151 7.59 -4.85 -3.98
N PRO A 152 8.55 -4.87 -3.04
CA PRO A 152 8.35 -5.52 -1.74
C PRO A 152 7.12 -5.00 -0.99
N LEU A 153 6.83 -3.68 -1.06
CA LEU A 153 5.64 -3.10 -0.44
C LEU A 153 4.34 -3.65 -1.03
N GLN A 154 4.27 -3.89 -2.33
CA GLN A 154 3.10 -4.52 -2.95
C GLN A 154 2.93 -5.97 -2.50
N LEU A 155 4.02 -6.74 -2.43
CA LEU A 155 3.99 -8.11 -1.92
C LEU A 155 3.63 -8.18 -0.43
N TYR A 156 4.14 -7.26 0.36
CA TYR A 156 3.76 -7.10 1.77
C TYR A 156 2.26 -6.81 1.89
N ALA A 157 1.74 -5.85 1.12
CA ALA A 157 0.32 -5.50 1.15
C ALA A 157 -0.58 -6.69 0.78
N ILE A 158 -0.21 -7.48 -0.25
CA ILE A 158 -0.93 -8.71 -0.60
C ILE A 158 -0.88 -9.71 0.56
N THR A 159 0.28 -9.90 1.17
CA THR A 159 0.47 -10.84 2.29
C THR A 159 -0.42 -10.46 3.47
N GLU A 160 -0.42 -9.19 3.87
CA GLU A 160 -1.27 -8.67 4.96
C GLU A 160 -2.75 -8.81 4.64
N GLN A 161 -3.15 -8.45 3.41
CA GLN A 161 -4.55 -8.56 2.97
C GLN A 161 -5.06 -10.00 3.05
N LEU A 162 -4.24 -10.98 2.66
CA LEU A 162 -4.60 -12.40 2.73
C LEU A 162 -4.74 -12.91 4.17
N GLN A 163 -4.01 -12.33 5.13
CA GLN A 163 -4.08 -12.71 6.54
C GLN A 163 -5.30 -12.11 7.26
N GLN A 164 -5.86 -11.02 6.78
CA GLN A 164 -6.98 -10.33 7.44
C GLN A 164 -8.30 -11.11 7.41
N GLY A 165 -8.44 -12.14 6.56
CA GLY A 165 -9.67 -12.93 6.43
C GLY A 165 -10.89 -12.10 5.98
N LYS A 166 -10.66 -10.92 5.41
CA LYS A 166 -11.70 -10.03 4.86
C LYS A 166 -12.12 -10.49 3.46
N PRO A 167 -13.32 -10.13 3.00
CA PRO A 167 -13.75 -10.41 1.63
C PRO A 167 -12.75 -9.83 0.62
N THR A 168 -12.49 -10.56 -0.46
CA THR A 168 -11.55 -10.16 -1.51
C THR A 168 -11.93 -8.88 -2.23
N CYS A 169 -13.22 -8.52 -2.21
CA CYS A 169 -13.79 -7.29 -2.80
C CYS A 169 -14.38 -6.40 -1.70
N ALA A 170 -13.54 -5.89 -0.80
CA ALA A 170 -13.99 -5.08 0.34
C ALA A 170 -14.62 -3.73 -0.06
N SER A 171 -14.23 -3.15 -1.20
CA SER A 171 -14.75 -1.89 -1.72
C SER A 171 -16.10 -2.03 -2.46
N GLY A 172 -16.52 -3.26 -2.77
CA GLY A 172 -17.66 -3.54 -3.65
C GLY A 172 -17.41 -3.28 -5.15
N ASP A 173 -16.21 -2.85 -5.52
CA ASP A 173 -15.79 -2.67 -6.91
C ASP A 173 -15.07 -3.93 -7.40
N ALA A 174 -15.70 -4.65 -8.36
CA ALA A 174 -15.16 -5.89 -8.92
C ALA A 174 -13.77 -5.73 -9.54
N LYS A 175 -13.40 -4.54 -10.01
CA LYS A 175 -12.07 -4.29 -10.60
C LYS A 175 -10.95 -4.34 -9.57
N THR A 176 -11.24 -4.04 -8.33
CA THR A 176 -10.27 -4.02 -7.23
C THR A 176 -10.25 -5.31 -6.43
N ASP A 177 -10.87 -6.37 -6.94
CA ASP A 177 -10.90 -7.68 -6.29
C ASP A 177 -9.50 -8.32 -6.24
N LEU A 178 -9.12 -8.78 -5.06
CA LEU A 178 -7.84 -9.49 -4.83
C LEU A 178 -7.68 -10.73 -5.71
N GLY A 179 -8.78 -11.31 -6.17
CA GLY A 179 -8.81 -12.44 -7.09
C GLY A 179 -8.03 -12.18 -8.39
N HIS A 180 -8.03 -10.95 -8.90
CA HIS A 180 -7.25 -10.60 -10.09
C HIS A 180 -5.74 -10.73 -9.86
N ILE A 181 -5.28 -10.36 -8.66
CA ILE A 181 -3.88 -10.53 -8.27
C ILE A 181 -3.55 -12.03 -8.14
N LEU A 182 -4.41 -12.80 -7.49
CA LEU A 182 -4.18 -14.24 -7.27
C LEU A 182 -4.21 -15.03 -8.58
N ASP A 183 -5.14 -14.72 -9.48
CA ASP A 183 -5.19 -15.35 -10.81
C ASP A 183 -3.93 -15.05 -11.63
N PHE A 184 -3.53 -13.78 -11.69
CA PHE A 184 -2.33 -13.37 -12.39
C PHE A 184 -1.06 -14.03 -11.82
N THR A 185 -0.87 -13.95 -10.49
CA THR A 185 0.35 -14.44 -9.83
C THR A 185 0.50 -15.96 -9.92
N CYS A 186 -0.61 -16.73 -9.89
CA CYS A 186 -0.53 -18.18 -10.01
C CYS A 186 -0.07 -18.64 -11.40
N ARG A 187 -0.25 -17.82 -12.44
CA ARG A 187 0.11 -18.09 -13.84
C ARG A 187 1.44 -17.48 -14.27
N LEU A 188 1.97 -16.53 -13.48
CA LEU A 188 3.19 -15.79 -13.80
C LEU A 188 4.43 -16.69 -13.83
N LYS A 189 5.29 -16.50 -14.85
CA LYS A 189 6.52 -17.29 -15.05
C LYS A 189 7.80 -16.55 -14.69
N TYR A 190 7.84 -15.25 -14.90
CA TYR A 190 9.03 -14.42 -14.76
C TYR A 190 8.78 -13.25 -13.81
N LEU A 191 9.43 -13.30 -12.66
CA LEU A 191 9.22 -12.33 -11.56
C LEU A 191 10.50 -11.57 -11.24
N LYS A 192 10.38 -10.26 -11.10
CA LYS A 192 11.43 -9.41 -10.54
C LYS A 192 10.88 -8.65 -9.32
N VAL A 193 11.52 -8.85 -8.18
CA VAL A 193 11.25 -8.11 -6.94
C VAL A 193 12.39 -7.15 -6.68
N SER A 194 12.12 -5.86 -6.66
CA SER A 194 13.16 -4.85 -6.47
C SER A 194 12.72 -3.81 -5.45
N GLY A 195 13.36 -3.80 -4.28
CA GLY A 195 13.19 -2.78 -3.25
C GLY A 195 14.01 -1.53 -3.54
N THR A 196 13.92 -0.55 -2.64
CA THR A 196 14.74 0.67 -2.65
C THR A 196 15.78 0.64 -1.55
N GLU A 197 16.89 1.33 -1.79
CA GLU A 197 17.78 1.71 -0.71
C GLU A 197 17.17 2.88 0.07
N GLY A 198 16.98 2.71 1.38
CA GLY A 198 16.35 3.72 2.23
C GLY A 198 14.82 3.73 2.18
N PRO A 199 14.21 4.80 2.68
CA PRO A 199 12.76 4.97 2.72
C PRO A 199 12.15 5.11 1.32
N PHE A 200 10.96 4.54 1.12
CA PHE A 200 10.24 4.62 -0.15
C PHE A 200 9.46 5.93 -0.27
N GLY A 201 9.73 6.70 -1.31
CA GLY A 201 9.02 7.94 -1.62
C GLY A 201 9.11 8.97 -0.49
N THR A 202 7.98 9.49 -0.06
CA THR A 202 7.85 10.46 1.05
C THR A 202 7.53 9.78 2.39
N SER A 203 7.75 8.46 2.49
CA SER A 203 7.40 7.66 3.66
C SER A 203 8.61 7.28 4.51
N ASN A 204 8.32 6.74 5.70
CA ASN A 204 9.31 6.06 6.55
C ASN A 204 9.48 4.56 6.19
N ILE A 205 8.76 4.07 5.17
CA ILE A 205 8.71 2.65 4.82
C ILE A 205 10.04 2.22 4.20
N LYS A 206 10.72 1.29 4.85
CA LYS A 206 11.94 0.65 4.34
C LYS A 206 11.55 -0.69 3.71
N GLU A 207 11.37 -0.71 2.40
CA GLU A 207 10.88 -1.89 1.67
C GLU A 207 11.74 -3.14 1.88
N GLN A 208 13.04 -2.97 2.06
CA GLN A 208 13.97 -4.07 2.32
C GLN A 208 13.67 -4.87 3.60
N LEU A 209 12.96 -4.26 4.56
CA LEU A 209 12.62 -4.88 5.84
C LEU A 209 11.19 -5.44 5.89
N LEU A 210 10.40 -5.27 4.85
CA LEU A 210 9.01 -5.74 4.83
C LEU A 210 8.95 -7.25 4.61
N PRO A 211 8.22 -7.99 5.46
CA PRO A 211 8.00 -9.42 5.26
C PRO A 211 6.95 -9.65 4.17
N PHE A 212 7.20 -10.60 3.28
CA PHE A 212 6.24 -11.01 2.26
C PHE A 212 6.32 -12.50 1.93
N ASP A 213 5.22 -13.01 1.36
CA ASP A 213 5.07 -14.42 1.02
C ASP A 213 4.94 -14.59 -0.50
N LEU A 214 5.83 -15.39 -1.08
CA LEU A 214 5.83 -15.75 -2.50
C LEU A 214 5.01 -17.02 -2.81
N SER A 215 4.31 -17.60 -1.84
CA SER A 215 3.52 -18.81 -2.02
C SER A 215 2.33 -18.66 -2.99
N ILE A 216 1.92 -17.41 -3.28
CA ILE A 216 0.89 -17.09 -4.28
C ILE A 216 1.35 -17.39 -5.72
N PHE A 217 2.66 -17.44 -5.96
CA PHE A 217 3.22 -17.76 -7.26
C PHE A 217 3.38 -19.28 -7.41
N LYS A 218 2.66 -19.88 -8.35
CA LYS A 218 2.64 -21.34 -8.55
C LYS A 218 3.44 -21.82 -9.75
N SER A 219 3.74 -20.93 -10.70
CA SER A 219 4.28 -21.28 -12.02
C SER A 219 5.60 -20.60 -12.35
N LEU A 220 6.31 -20.08 -11.34
CA LEU A 220 7.56 -19.36 -11.58
C LEU A 220 8.64 -20.23 -12.18
N HIS A 221 9.26 -19.72 -13.26
CA HIS A 221 10.43 -20.29 -13.92
C HIS A 221 11.70 -19.50 -13.57
N GLN A 222 11.54 -18.19 -13.41
CA GLN A 222 12.66 -17.30 -13.07
C GLN A 222 12.22 -16.27 -12.03
N VAL A 223 13.06 -16.09 -11.02
CA VAL A 223 12.89 -15.08 -9.98
C VAL A 223 14.18 -14.29 -9.83
N GLU A 224 14.06 -12.97 -9.89
CA GLU A 224 15.13 -12.03 -9.55
C GLU A 224 14.70 -11.20 -8.33
N ILE A 225 15.50 -11.19 -7.27
CA ILE A 225 15.22 -10.43 -6.04
C ILE A 225 16.41 -9.54 -5.73
N SER A 226 16.16 -8.26 -5.52
CA SER A 226 17.18 -7.28 -5.17
C SER A 226 16.72 -6.31 -4.09
N HIS A 227 17.63 -5.83 -3.26
CA HIS A 227 17.36 -4.89 -2.16
C HIS A 227 16.24 -5.35 -1.20
N CYS A 228 16.27 -6.63 -0.84
CA CYS A 228 15.37 -7.25 0.14
C CYS A 228 16.18 -8.01 1.18
N ASP A 229 15.72 -8.09 2.43
CA ASP A 229 16.34 -8.95 3.43
C ASP A 229 15.77 -10.37 3.29
N ALA A 230 16.66 -11.34 3.07
CA ALA A 230 16.32 -12.75 2.93
C ALA A 230 15.46 -13.32 4.07
N LYS A 231 15.66 -12.80 5.29
CA LYS A 231 14.92 -13.25 6.49
C LYS A 231 13.42 -12.99 6.42
N HIS A 232 13.02 -12.00 5.63
CA HIS A 232 11.64 -11.56 5.48
C HIS A 232 10.91 -12.22 4.31
N ILE A 233 11.60 -13.03 3.49
CA ILE A 233 11.01 -13.68 2.32
C ILE A 233 10.54 -15.08 2.68
N ARG A 234 9.25 -15.36 2.46
CA ARG A 234 8.62 -16.66 2.70
C ARG A 234 8.09 -17.26 1.39
N GLY A 235 7.74 -18.54 1.41
CA GLY A 235 6.96 -19.18 0.34
C GLY A 235 7.73 -19.56 -0.93
N LEU A 236 9.04 -19.37 -1.03
CA LEU A 236 9.84 -19.77 -2.21
C LEU A 236 9.77 -21.27 -2.52
N VAL A 237 9.49 -22.09 -1.52
CA VAL A 237 9.41 -23.56 -1.68
C VAL A 237 8.24 -23.97 -2.57
N THR A 238 7.19 -23.18 -2.64
CA THR A 238 5.95 -23.50 -3.37
C THR A 238 6.16 -23.54 -4.89
N SER A 239 7.05 -22.69 -5.41
CA SER A 239 7.40 -22.67 -6.85
C SER A 239 8.56 -23.61 -7.22
N LYS A 240 9.10 -24.35 -6.26
CA LYS A 240 10.27 -25.22 -6.45
C LYS A 240 10.19 -26.19 -7.64
N PRO A 241 9.02 -26.80 -7.95
CA PRO A 241 8.93 -27.73 -9.08
C PRO A 241 9.12 -27.09 -10.45
N THR A 242 8.82 -25.80 -10.61
CA THR A 242 8.88 -25.09 -11.90
C THR A 242 10.04 -24.11 -11.99
N LEU A 243 10.69 -23.80 -10.87
CA LEU A 243 11.73 -22.78 -10.79
C LEU A 243 13.06 -23.27 -11.39
N ALA A 244 13.43 -22.71 -12.53
CA ALA A 244 14.69 -23.02 -13.23
C ALA A 244 15.83 -22.08 -12.83
N THR A 245 15.54 -20.81 -12.60
CA THR A 245 16.57 -19.79 -12.31
C THR A 245 16.14 -18.89 -11.16
N MET A 246 17.05 -18.70 -10.21
CA MET A 246 16.88 -17.74 -9.13
C MET A 246 18.13 -16.88 -8.97
N SER A 247 17.96 -15.58 -9.06
CA SER A 247 19.01 -14.60 -8.78
C SER A 247 18.62 -13.76 -7.57
N VAL A 248 19.49 -13.69 -6.59
CA VAL A 248 19.24 -12.91 -5.38
C VAL A 248 20.43 -11.99 -5.12
N ARG A 249 20.17 -10.68 -5.11
CA ARG A 249 21.17 -9.65 -4.81
C ARG A 249 20.75 -8.92 -3.55
N PHE A 250 21.45 -9.19 -2.45
CA PHE A 250 21.23 -8.49 -1.20
C PHE A 250 22.17 -7.29 -1.06
N SER A 251 21.72 -6.23 -0.41
CA SER A 251 22.63 -5.22 0.12
C SER A 251 23.37 -5.82 1.33
N ALA A 252 24.60 -6.12 1.11
CA ALA A 252 25.79 -6.18 2.01
C ALA A 252 25.79 -6.92 3.36
N THR A 253 24.79 -7.63 3.87
CA THR A 253 24.98 -8.15 5.23
C THR A 253 24.74 -9.64 5.51
N TYR A 254 24.13 -10.45 4.64
CA TYR A 254 23.92 -11.87 4.99
C TYR A 254 23.92 -12.83 3.78
N THR A 255 25.09 -13.37 3.48
CA THR A 255 25.32 -14.36 2.40
C THR A 255 25.16 -15.82 2.80
N SER A 256 24.91 -16.16 4.07
CA SER A 256 25.13 -17.52 4.54
C SER A 256 23.91 -18.46 4.60
N SER A 257 22.66 -18.00 4.64
CA SER A 257 21.54 -18.90 4.97
C SER A 257 20.64 -19.30 3.82
N MET A 258 20.67 -18.65 2.67
CA MET A 258 19.82 -19.02 1.52
C MET A 258 20.48 -19.96 0.49
N LEU A 259 21.79 -20.14 0.52
CA LEU A 259 22.53 -21.04 -0.37
C LEU A 259 22.33 -22.53 -0.04
N ILE A 260 21.69 -22.88 1.07
CA ILE A 260 21.56 -24.27 1.55
C ILE A 260 20.40 -25.03 0.88
N TYR A 261 19.51 -24.37 0.12
CA TYR A 261 18.31 -25.01 -0.47
C TYR A 261 18.26 -25.05 -2.00
N ALA A 262 19.36 -24.74 -2.70
CA ALA A 262 19.42 -24.93 -4.14
C ALA A 262 20.12 -26.27 -4.47
N PRO A 263 19.42 -27.31 -4.94
CA PRO A 263 20.10 -28.41 -5.59
C PRO A 263 20.65 -27.90 -6.91
N ALA A 264 21.98 -27.88 -7.05
CA ALA A 264 22.77 -27.75 -8.28
C ALA A 264 22.23 -26.72 -9.31
N LEU A 265 22.32 -25.44 -9.00
CA LEU A 265 22.27 -24.41 -10.02
C LEU A 265 23.69 -23.95 -10.29
N HIS A 266 24.12 -24.10 -11.54
CA HIS A 266 25.43 -23.68 -12.03
C HIS A 266 25.76 -22.26 -11.57
N ARG A 267 26.89 -22.11 -10.89
CA ARG A 267 27.55 -20.83 -10.68
C ARG A 267 28.02 -20.32 -12.04
N SER A 268 27.37 -19.32 -12.58
CA SER A 268 28.00 -18.44 -13.55
C SER A 268 28.57 -17.25 -12.81
N THR A 269 29.85 -17.28 -12.55
CA THR A 269 30.70 -16.15 -12.24
C THR A 269 30.78 -15.26 -13.47
N TRP A 270 30.31 -14.03 -13.36
CA TRP A 270 30.85 -12.85 -14.04
C TRP A 270 30.69 -11.63 -13.15
#